data_b98491c9a2cb3e0e54a8df5639dc9320
#
_entry.id   b98491c9a2cb3e0e54a8df5639dc9320
#
_cell.length_a   1.000
_cell.length_b   1.000
_cell.length_c   1.000
_cell.angle_alpha   90.00
_cell.angle_beta   90.00
_cell.angle_gamma   90.00
#
_symmetry.space_group_name_H-M   'P 1'
#
loop_
_entity.id
_entity.type
_entity.pdbx_description
1 polymer ?
#
loop_
_entity_poly.entity_id
_entity_poly.type
_entity_poly.pdbx_seq_one_letter_code
_entity_poly.pdbx_strand_id
1 'polypeptide(L)'
;YRFGKADVYCPWDVINYCSDHIEDPYLPPQNYWLNTSGNEMIYHFIDGLEDQTGVTKEELELLVNGGSVQKNINQELTYKELYSSMDNLWSTLFMTGYLTQRGEPVGNRYDLAIPNQEIRNIITEHILQMFQKNVKNDGTMADSFCSALEAGNAEQVEALFTEYMRQTISIRDTFVQHSRKENF
;
A
#
# COMPACT_ATOMS: atom_id res chain seq x y z
N TYR A 1 6.79 -13.59 -7.65
CA TYR A 1 7.84 -12.66 -8.06
C TYR A 1 8.31 -12.94 -9.48
N ARG A 2 8.53 -11.90 -10.26
CA ARG A 2 9.15 -12.01 -11.57
C ARG A 2 10.65 -11.79 -11.45
N PHE A 3 11.45 -12.76 -11.85
CA PHE A 3 12.91 -12.68 -11.89
C PHE A 3 13.40 -12.94 -13.31
N GLY A 4 13.78 -11.88 -14.04
CA GLY A 4 14.04 -11.96 -15.47
C GLY A 4 12.82 -12.48 -16.23
N LYS A 5 12.98 -13.62 -16.91
CA LYS A 5 11.89 -14.26 -17.69
C LYS A 5 11.12 -15.34 -16.91
N ALA A 6 11.50 -15.63 -15.66
CA ALA A 6 10.89 -16.66 -14.86
C ALA A 6 10.06 -16.07 -13.71
N ASP A 7 8.96 -16.73 -13.37
CA ASP A 7 8.23 -16.48 -12.13
C ASP A 7 8.78 -17.40 -11.05
N VAL A 8 9.08 -16.82 -9.88
CA VAL A 8 9.69 -17.52 -8.75
C VAL A 8 8.91 -17.27 -7.48
N TYR A 9 8.90 -18.23 -6.56
CA TYR A 9 8.42 -18.05 -5.21
C TYR A 9 9.58 -17.60 -4.29
N CYS A 10 9.25 -16.86 -3.23
CA CYS A 10 10.22 -16.55 -2.19
C CYS A 10 10.64 -17.84 -1.48
N PRO A 11 11.93 -18.19 -1.42
CA PRO A 11 12.37 -19.44 -0.77
C PRO A 11 11.98 -19.51 0.71
N TRP A 12 11.99 -18.37 1.42
CA TRP A 12 11.55 -18.29 2.82
C TRP A 12 10.09 -18.70 2.99
N ASP A 13 9.20 -18.18 2.16
CA ASP A 13 7.77 -18.49 2.22
C ASP A 13 7.53 -19.97 1.94
N VAL A 14 8.23 -20.53 0.93
CA VAL A 14 8.12 -21.96 0.58
C VAL A 14 8.57 -22.84 1.72
N ILE A 15 9.72 -22.53 2.36
CA ILE A 15 10.26 -23.34 3.47
C ILE A 15 9.30 -23.32 4.66
N ASN A 16 8.83 -22.14 5.05
CA ASN A 16 7.91 -22.01 6.20
C ASN A 16 6.55 -22.68 5.90
N TYR A 17 6.00 -22.43 4.71
CA TYR A 17 4.78 -23.11 4.28
C TYR A 17 4.90 -24.64 4.34
N CYS A 18 6.00 -25.22 3.82
CA CYS A 18 6.22 -26.64 3.86
C CYS A 18 6.42 -27.15 5.30
N SER A 19 7.10 -26.38 6.16
CA SER A 19 7.30 -26.73 7.57
C SER A 19 5.98 -26.83 8.31
N ASP A 20 5.13 -25.83 8.17
CA ASP A 20 3.81 -25.77 8.81
C ASP A 20 2.90 -26.92 8.34
N HIS A 21 2.97 -27.29 7.06
CA HIS A 21 2.16 -28.37 6.48
C HIS A 21 2.65 -29.78 6.85
N ILE A 22 3.86 -29.92 7.38
CA ILE A 22 4.31 -31.18 8.00
C ILE A 22 3.57 -31.41 9.32
N GLU A 23 3.32 -30.34 10.09
CA GLU A 23 2.63 -30.39 11.37
C GLU A 23 1.10 -30.45 11.21
N ASP A 24 0.56 -29.60 10.34
CA ASP A 24 -0.88 -29.55 10.01
C ASP A 24 -1.10 -29.39 8.49
N PRO A 25 -1.43 -30.48 7.77
CA PRO A 25 -1.67 -30.47 6.33
C PRO A 25 -2.87 -29.61 5.88
N TYR A 26 -3.73 -29.20 6.80
CA TYR A 26 -4.92 -28.39 6.53
C TYR A 26 -4.76 -26.91 6.90
N LEU A 27 -3.59 -26.51 7.41
CA LEU A 27 -3.34 -25.12 7.77
C LEU A 27 -3.38 -24.24 6.51
N PRO A 28 -4.17 -23.15 6.50
CA PRO A 28 -4.16 -22.22 5.38
C PRO A 28 -2.82 -21.47 5.30
N PRO A 29 -2.40 -21.01 4.11
CA PRO A 29 -1.18 -20.22 3.95
C PRO A 29 -1.16 -19.01 4.90
N GLN A 30 -0.03 -18.79 5.56
CA GLN A 30 0.20 -17.69 6.48
C GLN A 30 1.03 -16.58 5.84
N ASN A 31 1.10 -15.43 6.48
CA ASN A 31 1.97 -14.32 6.08
C ASN A 31 3.37 -14.55 6.68
N TYR A 32 4.25 -15.20 5.94
CA TYR A 32 5.57 -15.60 6.44
C TYR A 32 6.61 -14.48 6.43
N TRP A 33 6.40 -13.48 5.61
CA TRP A 33 7.34 -12.38 5.43
C TRP A 33 7.09 -11.19 6.36
N LEU A 34 5.87 -11.05 6.85
CA LEU A 34 5.39 -9.94 7.66
C LEU A 34 6.26 -9.67 8.92
N ASN A 35 6.89 -10.71 9.47
CA ASN A 35 7.62 -10.66 10.73
C ASN A 35 9.15 -10.70 10.56
N THR A 36 9.69 -10.71 9.35
CA THR A 36 11.12 -10.94 9.11
C THR A 36 11.92 -9.64 8.90
N SER A 37 11.28 -8.55 8.48
CA SER A 37 11.89 -7.23 8.35
C SER A 37 10.89 -6.18 8.80
N GLY A 38 11.36 -5.12 9.46
CA GLY A 38 10.49 -3.98 9.76
C GLY A 38 9.93 -3.42 8.46
N ASN A 39 8.60 -3.28 8.36
CA ASN A 39 7.91 -2.75 7.19
C ASN A 39 8.08 -1.21 7.06
N GLU A 40 9.09 -0.65 7.75
CA GLU A 40 9.36 0.79 7.78
C GLU A 40 9.47 1.41 6.37
N MET A 41 10.03 0.66 5.43
CA MET A 41 10.18 1.10 4.05
C MET A 41 8.84 1.29 3.34
N ILE A 42 7.90 0.36 3.54
CA ILE A 42 6.52 0.49 3.02
C ILE A 42 5.82 1.65 3.72
N TYR A 43 6.03 1.80 5.02
CA TYR A 43 5.42 2.88 5.79
C TYR A 43 5.90 4.25 5.28
N HIS A 44 7.20 4.44 5.09
CA HIS A 44 7.74 5.65 4.46
C HIS A 44 7.19 5.91 3.06
N PHE A 45 6.99 4.85 2.28
CA PHE A 45 6.42 4.95 0.94
C PHE A 45 4.97 5.46 0.97
N ILE A 46 4.17 4.94 1.88
CA ILE A 46 2.76 5.31 2.02
C ILE A 46 2.59 6.65 2.72
N ASP A 47 3.38 6.93 3.77
CA ASP A 47 3.35 8.19 4.50
C ASP A 47 3.74 9.39 3.61
N GLY A 48 4.53 9.17 2.56
CA GLY A 48 4.83 10.16 1.52
C GLY A 48 3.60 10.66 0.75
N LEU A 49 2.44 10.00 0.87
CA LEU A 49 1.16 10.49 0.33
C LEU A 49 0.67 11.76 1.04
N GLU A 50 0.91 11.87 2.36
CA GLU A 50 0.47 13.04 3.14
C GLU A 50 1.26 14.29 2.76
N ASP A 51 2.55 14.14 2.45
CA ASP A 51 3.46 15.23 2.12
C ASP A 51 3.41 15.68 0.64
N GLN A 52 2.62 15.02 -0.21
CA GLN A 52 2.55 15.22 -1.67
C GLN A 52 3.91 15.13 -2.39
N THR A 53 4.92 14.61 -1.73
CA THR A 53 6.29 14.50 -2.25
C THR A 53 6.61 13.14 -2.84
N GLY A 54 5.63 12.21 -2.79
CA GLY A 54 5.86 10.80 -2.97
C GLY A 54 5.04 10.10 -4.05
N VAL A 55 4.64 8.87 -3.72
CA VAL A 55 3.68 8.12 -4.52
C VAL A 55 2.38 8.89 -4.61
N THR A 56 1.79 8.97 -5.80
CA THR A 56 0.47 9.57 -5.92
C THR A 56 -0.60 8.58 -5.44
N LYS A 57 -1.73 9.14 -5.03
CA LYS A 57 -2.89 8.35 -4.61
C LYS A 57 -3.35 7.40 -5.71
N GLU A 58 -3.36 7.90 -6.95
CA GLU A 58 -3.72 7.14 -8.14
C GLU A 58 -2.76 6.00 -8.41
N GLU A 59 -1.47 6.20 -8.20
CA GLU A 59 -0.44 5.14 -8.35
C GLU A 59 -0.62 4.05 -7.29
N LEU A 60 -0.89 4.43 -6.05
CA LEU A 60 -1.13 3.47 -4.97
C LEU A 60 -2.42 2.69 -5.19
N GLU A 61 -3.51 3.36 -5.57
CA GLU A 61 -4.77 2.71 -5.94
C GLU A 61 -4.58 1.70 -7.09
N LEU A 62 -3.84 2.11 -8.12
CA LEU A 62 -3.54 1.24 -9.25
C LEU A 62 -2.77 -0.02 -8.82
N LEU A 63 -1.75 0.13 -7.98
CA LEU A 63 -0.97 -0.99 -7.46
C LEU A 63 -1.81 -1.95 -6.61
N VAL A 64 -2.58 -1.43 -5.68
CA VAL A 64 -3.41 -2.25 -4.78
C VAL A 64 -4.52 -2.97 -5.55
N ASN A 65 -5.05 -2.37 -6.61
CA ASN A 65 -6.01 -2.99 -7.52
C ASN A 65 -5.37 -3.99 -8.50
N GLY A 66 -4.09 -4.32 -8.33
CA GLY A 66 -3.38 -5.31 -9.15
C GLY A 66 -2.88 -4.77 -10.47
N GLY A 67 -2.88 -3.45 -10.67
CA GLY A 67 -2.26 -2.78 -11.79
C GLY A 67 -0.74 -2.69 -11.67
N SER A 68 -0.13 -1.91 -12.56
CA SER A 68 1.31 -1.61 -12.53
C SER A 68 1.57 -0.14 -12.80
N VAL A 69 2.64 0.38 -12.23
CA VAL A 69 3.13 1.75 -12.45
C VAL A 69 4.49 1.73 -13.11
N GLN A 70 4.73 2.68 -13.99
CA GLN A 70 5.98 2.74 -14.74
C GLN A 70 6.96 3.69 -14.07
N LYS A 71 8.13 3.16 -13.64
CA LYS A 71 9.17 3.93 -12.94
C LYS A 71 10.56 3.64 -13.52
N ASN A 72 11.44 4.62 -13.39
CA ASN A 72 12.86 4.43 -13.68
C ASN A 72 13.52 3.83 -12.44
N ILE A 73 14.23 2.71 -12.62
CA ILE A 73 14.87 1.98 -11.53
C ILE A 73 16.38 2.16 -11.61
N ASN A 74 16.95 2.62 -10.51
CA ASN A 74 18.38 2.66 -10.29
C ASN A 74 18.80 1.43 -9.46
N GLN A 75 19.53 0.50 -10.06
CA GLN A 75 20.02 -0.72 -9.40
C GLN A 75 21.37 -0.52 -8.68
N GLU A 76 21.98 0.64 -8.81
CA GLU A 76 23.31 0.94 -8.24
C GLU A 76 23.24 1.83 -6.99
N LEU A 77 22.11 1.78 -6.25
CA LEU A 77 21.93 2.59 -5.05
C LEU A 77 22.81 2.13 -3.90
N THR A 78 23.45 3.08 -3.26
CA THR A 78 24.14 2.87 -1.99
C THR A 78 23.18 3.00 -0.81
N TYR A 79 23.53 2.40 0.33
CA TYR A 79 22.71 2.43 1.56
C TYR A 79 22.32 3.86 2.00
N LYS A 80 23.18 4.86 1.72
CA LYS A 80 22.93 6.26 2.08
C LYS A 80 21.91 6.95 1.18
N GLU A 81 21.67 6.40 -0.01
CA GLU A 81 20.80 7.00 -1.02
C GLU A 81 19.38 6.42 -1.00
N LEU A 82 19.12 5.34 -0.25
CA LEU A 82 17.87 4.63 -0.24
C LEU A 82 16.64 5.54 0.01
N TYR A 83 16.79 6.49 0.91
CA TYR A 83 15.71 7.41 1.32
C TYR A 83 15.92 8.86 0.84
N SER A 84 16.88 9.11 -0.04
CA SER A 84 17.23 10.48 -0.44
C SER A 84 16.27 11.08 -1.47
N SER A 85 15.49 10.26 -2.16
CA SER A 85 14.46 10.68 -3.12
C SER A 85 13.39 9.60 -3.29
N MET A 86 12.23 9.98 -3.84
CA MET A 86 11.16 9.02 -4.15
C MET A 86 11.54 8.04 -5.26
N ASP A 87 12.31 8.46 -6.26
CA ASP A 87 12.79 7.54 -7.30
C ASP A 87 13.69 6.46 -6.70
N ASN A 88 14.50 6.83 -5.70
CA ASN A 88 15.32 5.87 -4.97
C ASN A 88 14.48 4.94 -4.10
N LEU A 89 13.39 5.42 -3.51
CA LEU A 89 12.47 4.59 -2.73
C LEU A 89 11.76 3.56 -3.62
N TRP A 90 11.31 3.94 -4.83
CA TRP A 90 10.78 2.99 -5.82
C TRP A 90 11.80 1.90 -6.19
N SER A 91 13.05 2.33 -6.42
CA SER A 91 14.15 1.41 -6.73
C SER A 91 14.41 0.46 -5.55
N THR A 92 14.39 0.98 -4.33
CA THR A 92 14.59 0.19 -3.11
C THR A 92 13.48 -0.84 -2.89
N LEU A 93 12.21 -0.44 -3.05
CA LEU A 93 11.07 -1.36 -2.94
C LEU A 93 11.13 -2.48 -3.98
N PHE A 94 11.60 -2.17 -5.19
CA PHE A 94 11.82 -3.19 -6.22
C PHE A 94 12.98 -4.13 -5.87
N MET A 95 14.13 -3.59 -5.44
CA MET A 95 15.32 -4.39 -5.12
C MET A 95 15.14 -5.26 -3.87
N THR A 96 14.31 -4.83 -2.93
CA THR A 96 14.00 -5.59 -1.70
C THR A 96 12.82 -6.54 -1.85
N GLY A 97 12.13 -6.55 -3.00
CA GLY A 97 11.04 -7.47 -3.29
C GLY A 97 9.66 -7.03 -2.80
N TYR A 98 9.51 -5.80 -2.31
CA TYR A 98 8.17 -5.23 -2.05
C TYR A 98 7.40 -4.92 -3.33
N LEU A 99 8.13 -4.70 -4.43
CA LEU A 99 7.58 -4.61 -5.77
C LEU A 99 8.25 -5.63 -6.69
N THR A 100 7.58 -5.99 -7.76
CA THR A 100 8.10 -6.87 -8.81
C THR A 100 7.86 -6.26 -10.17
N GLN A 101 8.67 -6.66 -11.16
CA GLN A 101 8.44 -6.23 -12.53
C GLN A 101 7.31 -7.01 -13.20
N ARG A 102 6.58 -6.33 -14.08
CA ARG A 102 5.62 -6.91 -15.01
C ARG A 102 6.14 -6.74 -16.43
N GLY A 103 6.28 -7.83 -17.15
CA GLY A 103 6.86 -7.80 -18.51
C GLY A 103 8.37 -7.54 -18.52
N GLU A 104 8.88 -7.18 -19.69
CA GLU A 104 10.30 -6.89 -19.91
C GLU A 104 10.56 -5.38 -19.79
N PRO A 105 11.60 -4.95 -19.06
CA PRO A 105 11.91 -3.54 -18.96
C PRO A 105 12.48 -2.96 -20.25
N VAL A 106 12.33 -1.67 -20.46
CA VAL A 106 12.94 -0.93 -21.57
C VAL A 106 14.02 -0.02 -21.00
N GLY A 107 15.27 -0.45 -21.10
CA GLY A 107 16.38 0.22 -20.39
C GLY A 107 16.17 0.15 -18.88
N ASN A 108 16.19 1.30 -18.21
CA ASN A 108 15.96 1.40 -16.77
C ASN A 108 14.47 1.59 -16.41
N ARG A 109 13.57 1.52 -17.37
CA ARG A 109 12.14 1.75 -17.18
C ARG A 109 11.42 0.43 -16.98
N TYR A 110 10.85 0.27 -15.78
CA TYR A 110 10.17 -0.94 -15.34
C TYR A 110 8.69 -0.68 -15.09
N ASP A 111 7.85 -1.64 -15.45
CA ASP A 111 6.46 -1.70 -15.00
C ASP A 111 6.44 -2.45 -13.67
N LEU A 112 6.19 -1.74 -12.58
CA LEU A 112 6.22 -2.26 -11.22
C LEU A 112 4.83 -2.62 -10.74
N ALA A 113 4.70 -3.77 -10.07
CA ALA A 113 3.45 -4.24 -9.48
C ALA A 113 3.70 -4.86 -8.10
N ILE A 114 2.65 -4.99 -7.30
CA ILE A 114 2.69 -5.74 -6.05
C ILE A 114 2.84 -7.23 -6.37
N PRO A 115 3.83 -7.93 -5.76
CA PRO A 115 4.19 -9.30 -6.16
C PRO A 115 3.17 -10.36 -5.75
N ASN A 116 2.54 -10.20 -4.59
CA ASN A 116 1.68 -11.21 -3.99
C ASN A 116 0.65 -10.61 -3.02
N GLN A 117 -0.23 -11.47 -2.49
CA GLN A 117 -1.30 -11.07 -1.58
C GLN A 117 -0.78 -10.60 -0.23
N GLU A 118 0.32 -11.16 0.26
CA GLU A 118 0.92 -10.77 1.54
C GLU A 118 1.37 -9.30 1.53
N ILE A 119 2.13 -8.89 0.52
CA ILE A 119 2.56 -7.49 0.35
C ILE A 119 1.34 -6.56 0.15
N ARG A 120 0.34 -7.02 -0.58
CA ARG A 120 -0.91 -6.27 -0.74
C ARG A 120 -1.59 -6.04 0.60
N ASN A 121 -1.69 -7.06 1.44
CA ASN A 121 -2.28 -6.96 2.77
C ASN A 121 -1.52 -5.97 3.65
N ILE A 122 -0.18 -6.02 3.67
CA ILE A 122 0.66 -5.07 4.42
C ILE A 122 0.35 -3.63 4.02
N ILE A 123 0.35 -3.34 2.73
CA ILE A 123 0.05 -2.00 2.21
C ILE A 123 -1.37 -1.57 2.59
N THR A 124 -2.35 -2.46 2.42
CA THR A 124 -3.75 -2.16 2.73
C THR A 124 -3.97 -1.91 4.22
N GLU A 125 -3.38 -2.73 5.08
CA GLU A 125 -3.46 -2.56 6.54
C GLU A 125 -2.85 -1.24 6.99
N HIS A 126 -1.70 -0.86 6.45
CA HIS A 126 -1.08 0.41 6.79
C HIS A 126 -1.92 1.61 6.35
N ILE A 127 -2.47 1.57 5.13
CA ILE A 127 -3.42 2.58 4.65
C ILE A 127 -4.61 2.70 5.61
N LEU A 128 -5.20 1.57 6.04
CA LEU A 128 -6.31 1.57 6.98
C LEU A 128 -5.93 2.15 8.36
N GLN A 129 -4.74 1.84 8.86
CA GLN A 129 -4.22 2.40 10.11
C GLN A 129 -4.01 3.92 10.02
N MET A 130 -3.46 4.40 8.90
CA MET A 130 -3.29 5.82 8.63
C MET A 130 -4.64 6.55 8.64
N PHE A 131 -5.66 5.99 7.99
CA PHE A 131 -7.02 6.52 8.05
C PHE A 131 -7.61 6.53 9.46
N GLN A 132 -7.45 5.42 10.20
CA GLN A 132 -7.97 5.35 11.58
C GLN A 132 -7.28 6.38 12.50
N LYS A 133 -5.98 6.62 12.29
CA LYS A 133 -5.22 7.63 13.04
C LYS A 133 -5.73 9.04 12.71
N ASN A 134 -5.95 9.32 11.43
CA ASN A 134 -6.48 10.61 10.98
C ASN A 134 -7.91 10.84 11.50
N VAL A 135 -8.78 9.84 11.43
CA VAL A 135 -10.14 9.91 12.00
C VAL A 135 -10.12 10.10 13.53
N LYS A 136 -9.18 9.48 14.26
CA LYS A 136 -9.04 9.69 15.72
C LYS A 136 -8.47 11.07 16.08
N ASN A 137 -7.61 11.62 15.24
CA ASN A 137 -7.06 12.98 15.40
C ASN A 137 -8.08 14.06 15.03
N ASP A 138 -9.16 13.71 14.33
CA ASP A 138 -10.23 14.59 13.90
C ASP A 138 -11.30 14.87 15.00
N GLY A 139 -10.97 14.69 16.26
CA GLY A 139 -11.86 15.09 17.36
C GLY A 139 -12.34 16.54 17.21
N THR A 140 -11.47 17.44 16.75
CA THR A 140 -11.82 18.84 16.44
C THR A 140 -12.78 18.99 15.26
N MET A 141 -12.68 18.14 14.25
CA MET A 141 -13.58 18.18 13.09
C MET A 141 -14.97 17.62 13.44
N ALA A 142 -15.01 16.54 14.22
CA ALA A 142 -16.26 15.98 14.73
C ALA A 142 -16.96 16.97 15.68
N ASP A 143 -16.23 17.61 16.59
CA ASP A 143 -16.76 18.63 17.48
C ASP A 143 -17.27 19.86 16.71
N SER A 144 -16.53 20.29 15.69
CA SER A 144 -16.95 21.40 14.80
C SER A 144 -18.21 21.05 14.00
N PHE A 145 -18.32 19.80 13.54
CA PHE A 145 -19.48 19.30 12.84
C PHE A 145 -20.72 19.25 13.76
N CYS A 146 -20.56 18.71 14.98
CA CYS A 146 -21.63 18.69 15.97
C CYS A 146 -22.08 20.11 16.35
N SER A 147 -21.12 21.01 16.56
CA SER A 147 -21.43 22.42 16.88
C SER A 147 -22.17 23.13 15.74
N ALA A 148 -21.80 22.86 14.48
CA ALA A 148 -22.47 23.40 13.31
C ALA A 148 -23.91 22.86 13.18
N LEU A 149 -24.13 21.57 13.50
CA LEU A 149 -25.47 20.96 13.55
C LEU A 149 -26.33 21.58 14.63
N GLU A 150 -25.81 21.74 15.85
CA GLU A 150 -26.52 22.36 16.97
C GLU A 150 -26.88 23.85 16.68
N ALA A 151 -26.00 24.57 15.99
CA ALA A 151 -26.22 25.94 15.55
C ALA A 151 -27.17 26.07 14.35
N GLY A 152 -27.56 24.95 13.71
CA GLY A 152 -28.37 24.97 12.48
C GLY A 152 -27.65 25.56 11.27
N ASN A 153 -26.31 25.59 11.28
CA ASN A 153 -25.50 26.18 10.18
C ASN A 153 -25.30 25.15 9.06
N ALA A 154 -26.26 25.10 8.14
CA ALA A 154 -26.27 24.13 7.03
C ALA A 154 -25.05 24.26 6.12
N GLU A 155 -24.54 25.47 5.85
CA GLU A 155 -23.39 25.71 4.98
C GLU A 155 -22.10 25.12 5.60
N GLN A 156 -21.93 25.31 6.90
CA GLN A 156 -20.77 24.76 7.62
C GLN A 156 -20.86 23.24 7.75
N VAL A 157 -22.04 22.68 7.97
CA VAL A 157 -22.28 21.24 7.96
C VAL A 157 -21.93 20.63 6.59
N GLU A 158 -22.38 21.23 5.50
CA GLU A 158 -22.08 20.78 4.15
C GLU A 158 -20.57 20.84 3.86
N ALA A 159 -19.90 21.93 4.22
CA ALA A 159 -18.46 22.10 4.00
C ALA A 159 -17.64 21.06 4.77
N LEU A 160 -17.91 20.87 6.06
CA LEU A 160 -17.20 19.90 6.91
C LEU A 160 -17.48 18.46 6.47
N PHE A 161 -18.73 18.15 6.12
CA PHE A 161 -19.10 16.83 5.62
C PHE A 161 -18.46 16.52 4.27
N THR A 162 -18.44 17.48 3.36
CA THR A 162 -17.81 17.35 2.05
C THR A 162 -16.30 17.10 2.18
N GLU A 163 -15.64 17.83 3.09
CA GLU A 163 -14.22 17.66 3.36
C GLU A 163 -13.93 16.28 3.97
N TYR A 164 -14.72 15.85 4.96
CA TYR A 164 -14.64 14.50 5.53
C TYR A 164 -14.84 13.41 4.47
N MET A 165 -15.86 13.56 3.61
CA MET A 165 -16.14 12.62 2.53
C MET A 165 -15.01 12.58 1.52
N ARG A 166 -14.42 13.73 1.14
CA ARG A 166 -13.26 13.80 0.23
C ARG A 166 -12.06 13.06 0.80
N GLN A 167 -11.79 13.20 2.09
CA GLN A 167 -10.67 12.53 2.77
C GLN A 167 -10.91 11.03 2.96
N THR A 168 -12.15 10.60 3.19
CA THR A 168 -12.47 9.23 3.59
C THR A 168 -12.97 8.32 2.46
N ILE A 169 -13.75 8.82 1.51
CA ILE A 169 -14.45 7.98 0.52
C ILE A 169 -13.54 7.60 -0.65
N SER A 170 -12.64 8.46 -1.09
CA SER A 170 -11.93 8.25 -2.35
C SER A 170 -11.04 7.00 -2.38
N ILE A 171 -10.56 6.52 -1.24
CA ILE A 171 -9.77 5.28 -1.16
C ILE A 171 -10.63 4.10 -0.69
N ARG A 172 -11.55 4.32 0.26
CA ARG A 172 -12.33 3.25 0.88
C ARG A 172 -13.33 2.61 -0.08
N ASP A 173 -13.99 3.39 -0.93
CA ASP A 173 -15.00 2.86 -1.85
C ASP A 173 -14.40 2.01 -2.97
N THR A 174 -13.20 2.33 -3.41
CA THR A 174 -12.47 1.50 -4.37
C THR A 174 -12.12 0.14 -3.78
N PHE A 175 -11.71 0.07 -2.52
CA PHE A 175 -11.40 -1.18 -1.82
C PHE A 175 -12.64 -2.05 -1.56
N VAL A 176 -13.75 -1.44 -1.12
CA VAL A 176 -14.99 -2.19 -0.78
C VAL A 176 -15.67 -2.74 -2.03
N GLN A 177 -15.61 -2.04 -3.15
CA GLN A 177 -16.21 -2.52 -4.40
C GLN A 177 -15.48 -3.73 -5.00
N HIS A 178 -14.15 -3.85 -4.82
CA HIS A 178 -13.38 -4.98 -5.32
C HIS A 178 -13.56 -6.24 -4.46
N SER A 179 -13.60 -6.12 -3.14
CA SER A 179 -13.82 -7.28 -2.25
C SER A 179 -15.22 -7.87 -2.37
N ARG A 180 -16.21 -7.12 -2.88
CA ARG A 180 -17.56 -7.64 -3.16
C ARG A 180 -17.70 -8.34 -4.51
N LYS A 181 -16.82 -8.08 -5.47
CA LYS A 181 -16.87 -8.70 -6.81
C LYS A 181 -16.17 -10.06 -6.86
N GLU A 182 -15.33 -10.40 -5.91
CA GLU A 182 -14.65 -11.70 -5.85
C GLU A 182 -15.46 -12.78 -5.12
N ASN A 183 -16.64 -12.45 -4.56
CA ASN A 183 -17.50 -13.38 -3.83
C ASN A 183 -18.83 -13.72 -4.55
N PHE A 184 -18.89 -13.53 -5.89
CA PHE A 184 -20.00 -14.00 -6.72
C PHE A 184 -19.51 -14.77 -7.93
#